data_10080d6ca2934f78cb71385e92852028
#
_entry.id   10080d6ca2934f78cb71385e92852028
#
_cell.length_a   1.000
_cell.length_b   1.000
_cell.length_c   1.000
_cell.angle_alpha   90.00
_cell.angle_beta   90.00
_cell.angle_gamma   90.00
#
_symmetry.space_group_name_H-M   'P 1'
#
loop_
_entity.id
_entity.type
_entity.pdbx_description
1 polymer ?
#
loop_
_entity_poly.entity_id
_entity_poly.type
_entity_poly.pdbx_seq_one_letter_code
_entity_poly.pdbx_strand_id
1 'polypeptide(L)'
;MSDDIAYPVFCTPDLAVALSTARRLMEFGRYEGSKVDVFAELCSVAEVRRMARELPQGRFSGQWDDREVGGVPLKNWPPLVAGVLGPDLPTDPAAYEGRLPVEYELGDLPVDSIEDAFAAAIGPNMGWINWNWLCWPDVPERDLHGESKHAEVTLLFNTRTRDLDEPADDHTVLVHVRRGTFGGGRQVREPYAHWLAKQAGLTIIGPGQPS
;
A
#
# COMPACT_ATOMS: atom_id res chain seq x y z
N MET A 1 15.19 -7.41 6.55
CA MET A 1 14.25 -8.05 5.60
C MET A 1 13.02 -8.42 6.38
N SER A 2 11.85 -7.99 5.93
CA SER A 2 10.58 -8.42 6.52
C SER A 2 10.40 -9.92 6.24
N ASP A 3 9.98 -10.69 7.26
CA ASP A 3 9.68 -12.12 7.09
C ASP A 3 8.21 -12.33 6.71
N ASP A 4 7.66 -11.43 5.88
CA ASP A 4 6.25 -11.46 5.48
C ASP A 4 6.08 -12.04 4.09
N ILE A 5 4.93 -12.67 3.88
CA ILE A 5 4.45 -13.09 2.57
C ILE A 5 3.05 -12.52 2.36
N ALA A 6 2.87 -11.87 1.24
CA ALA A 6 1.60 -11.38 0.74
C ALA A 6 0.99 -12.40 -0.24
N TYR A 7 -0.24 -12.82 0.00
CA TYR A 7 -0.98 -13.74 -0.88
C TYR A 7 -2.10 -13.00 -1.59
N PRO A 8 -2.15 -13.02 -2.94
CA PRO A 8 -3.28 -12.46 -3.68
C PRO A 8 -4.52 -13.35 -3.47
N VAL A 9 -5.61 -12.73 -3.01
CA VAL A 9 -6.84 -13.43 -2.65
C VAL A 9 -8.05 -12.96 -3.44
N PHE A 10 -7.96 -11.83 -4.12
CA PHE A 10 -9.02 -11.30 -4.96
C PHE A 10 -8.46 -10.36 -6.03
N CYS A 11 -9.09 -10.36 -7.21
CA CYS A 11 -8.73 -9.47 -8.30
C CYS A 11 -9.98 -9.08 -9.09
N THR A 12 -10.11 -7.80 -9.44
CA THR A 12 -11.23 -7.26 -10.21
C THR A 12 -10.90 -5.90 -10.82
N PRO A 13 -11.45 -5.55 -12.01
CA PRO A 13 -11.35 -4.19 -12.54
C PRO A 13 -12.30 -3.21 -11.84
N ASP A 14 -13.24 -3.68 -11.01
CA ASP A 14 -14.18 -2.84 -10.26
C ASP A 14 -13.56 -2.41 -8.93
N LEU A 15 -13.14 -1.15 -8.87
CA LEU A 15 -12.49 -0.55 -7.70
C LEU A 15 -13.38 -0.59 -6.44
N ALA A 16 -14.67 -0.35 -6.57
CA ALA A 16 -15.57 -0.34 -5.42
C ALA A 16 -15.70 -1.74 -4.80
N VAL A 17 -15.74 -2.77 -5.66
CA VAL A 17 -15.75 -4.17 -5.23
C VAL A 17 -14.41 -4.56 -4.60
N ALA A 18 -13.27 -4.13 -5.18
CA ALA A 18 -11.94 -4.38 -4.62
C ALA A 18 -11.79 -3.75 -3.22
N LEU A 19 -12.13 -2.48 -3.08
CA LEU A 19 -12.05 -1.73 -1.81
C LEU A 19 -12.96 -2.35 -0.73
N SER A 20 -14.20 -2.69 -1.09
CA SER A 20 -15.14 -3.38 -0.18
C SER A 20 -14.60 -4.74 0.27
N THR A 21 -13.96 -5.48 -0.64
CA THR A 21 -13.37 -6.80 -0.33
C THR A 21 -12.17 -6.67 0.60
N ALA A 22 -11.27 -5.70 0.36
CA ALA A 22 -10.14 -5.42 1.23
C ALA A 22 -10.60 -5.02 2.65
N ARG A 23 -11.58 -4.12 2.77
CA ARG A 23 -12.18 -3.73 4.06
C ARG A 23 -12.76 -4.92 4.80
N ARG A 24 -13.47 -5.82 4.12
CA ARG A 24 -14.03 -7.03 4.76
C ARG A 24 -12.94 -7.96 5.31
N LEU A 25 -11.79 -8.07 4.63
CA LEU A 25 -10.65 -8.82 5.14
C LEU A 25 -9.98 -8.13 6.32
N MET A 26 -9.77 -6.82 6.25
CA MET A 26 -9.17 -6.01 7.30
C MET A 26 -9.96 -6.11 8.62
N GLU A 27 -11.29 -6.19 8.58
CA GLU A 27 -12.15 -6.30 9.76
C GLU A 27 -11.86 -7.54 10.63
N PHE A 28 -11.27 -8.62 10.08
CA PHE A 28 -10.87 -9.79 10.88
C PHE A 28 -9.73 -9.50 11.86
N GLY A 29 -8.92 -8.48 11.58
CA GLY A 29 -7.78 -8.11 12.42
C GLY A 29 -7.85 -6.69 12.96
N ARG A 30 -8.91 -5.92 12.68
CA ARG A 30 -9.03 -4.52 13.08
C ARG A 30 -9.13 -4.35 14.58
N TYR A 31 -8.42 -3.38 15.12
CA TYR A 31 -8.58 -2.88 16.49
C TYR A 31 -8.26 -1.37 16.55
N GLU A 32 -8.38 -0.73 17.73
CA GLU A 32 -8.20 0.72 17.88
C GLU A 32 -6.82 1.23 17.41
N GLY A 33 -5.79 0.39 17.49
CA GLY A 33 -4.43 0.73 17.05
C GLY A 33 -4.17 0.54 15.55
N SER A 34 -5.12 -0.01 14.79
CA SER A 34 -4.95 -0.24 13.35
C SER A 34 -4.80 1.07 12.58
N LYS A 35 -3.93 1.06 11.58
CA LYS A 35 -3.56 2.23 10.77
C LYS A 35 -3.73 1.96 9.28
N VAL A 36 -3.72 3.05 8.51
CA VAL A 36 -3.73 3.00 7.05
C VAL A 36 -2.62 3.88 6.50
N ASP A 37 -1.91 3.32 5.52
CA ASP A 37 -0.93 4.01 4.69
C ASP A 37 -1.38 3.93 3.23
N VAL A 38 -1.02 4.94 2.44
CA VAL A 38 -1.26 4.97 1.00
C VAL A 38 -0.02 5.42 0.25
N PHE A 39 0.17 4.88 -0.94
CA PHE A 39 1.23 5.25 -1.84
C PHE A 39 0.75 5.25 -3.29
N ALA A 40 1.25 6.17 -4.12
CA ALA A 40 0.97 6.20 -5.55
C ALA A 40 2.13 6.79 -6.34
N GLU A 41 2.31 6.32 -7.57
CA GLU A 41 3.13 6.95 -8.60
C GLU A 41 2.24 7.76 -9.55
N LEU A 42 2.43 9.07 -9.57
CA LEU A 42 1.62 10.02 -10.34
C LEU A 42 2.37 10.42 -11.61
N CYS A 43 1.88 9.98 -12.76
CA CYS A 43 2.59 10.07 -14.03
C CYS A 43 2.43 11.41 -14.76
N SER A 44 1.58 12.32 -14.26
CA SER A 44 1.37 13.64 -14.87
C SER A 44 1.16 14.73 -13.83
N VAL A 45 1.47 15.98 -14.20
CA VAL A 45 1.23 17.16 -13.36
C VAL A 45 -0.27 17.32 -13.02
N ALA A 46 -1.16 16.92 -13.92
CA ALA A 46 -2.60 16.96 -13.66
C ALA A 46 -3.02 16.01 -12.54
N GLU A 47 -2.43 14.82 -12.50
CA GLU A 47 -2.67 13.82 -11.44
C GLU A 47 -2.06 14.25 -10.11
N VAL A 48 -0.84 14.79 -10.11
CA VAL A 48 -0.23 15.39 -8.91
C VAL A 48 -1.13 16.46 -8.31
N ARG A 49 -1.65 17.39 -9.13
CA ARG A 49 -2.56 18.44 -8.68
C ARG A 49 -3.91 17.91 -8.22
N ARG A 50 -4.43 16.86 -8.84
CA ARG A 50 -5.65 16.20 -8.40
C ARG A 50 -5.44 15.58 -7.01
N MET A 51 -4.39 14.79 -6.83
CA MET A 51 -4.06 14.16 -5.54
C MET A 51 -3.85 15.21 -4.45
N ALA A 52 -3.11 16.30 -4.74
CA ALA A 52 -2.88 17.39 -3.79
C ALA A 52 -4.14 18.15 -3.38
N ARG A 53 -5.16 18.19 -4.23
CA ARG A 53 -6.45 18.81 -3.91
C ARG A 53 -7.28 17.93 -2.98
N GLU A 54 -7.31 16.62 -3.22
CA GLU A 54 -8.10 15.66 -2.45
C GLU A 54 -7.42 15.30 -1.11
N LEU A 55 -6.09 15.18 -1.12
CA LEU A 55 -5.28 14.75 0.03
C LEU A 55 -4.02 15.65 0.17
N PRO A 56 -4.20 16.93 0.55
CA PRO A 56 -3.12 17.93 0.58
C PRO A 56 -2.06 17.67 1.66
N GLN A 57 -2.37 16.85 2.65
CA GLN A 57 -1.48 16.53 3.78
C GLN A 57 -0.40 15.49 3.43
N GLY A 58 -0.52 14.81 2.29
CA GLY A 58 0.47 13.83 1.86
C GLY A 58 1.74 14.48 1.32
N ARG A 59 2.80 13.69 1.31
CA ARG A 59 4.12 14.08 0.80
C ARG A 59 4.24 13.71 -0.67
N PHE A 60 4.79 14.64 -1.44
CA PHE A 60 5.07 14.48 -2.87
C PHE A 60 6.58 14.53 -3.08
N SER A 61 7.14 13.48 -3.68
CA SER A 61 8.57 13.37 -4.00
C SER A 61 8.76 13.03 -5.48
N GLY A 62 9.52 13.82 -6.22
CA GLY A 62 9.83 13.56 -7.62
C GLY A 62 11.04 12.66 -7.76
N GLN A 63 11.22 12.06 -8.93
CA GLN A 63 12.41 11.30 -9.25
C GLN A 63 13.67 12.18 -9.12
N TRP A 64 14.76 11.58 -8.67
CA TRP A 64 16.04 12.26 -8.47
C TRP A 64 17.21 11.37 -8.89
N ASP A 65 18.31 12.04 -9.26
CA ASP A 65 19.59 11.38 -9.57
C ASP A 65 20.54 11.59 -8.39
N ASP A 66 21.19 10.54 -7.92
CA ASP A 66 22.20 10.61 -6.85
C ASP A 66 23.25 11.71 -7.07
N ARG A 67 23.56 12.03 -8.35
CA ARG A 67 24.49 13.09 -8.71
C ARG A 67 23.97 14.49 -8.44
N GLU A 68 22.65 14.69 -8.48
CA GLU A 68 22.03 16.02 -8.22
C GLU A 68 22.06 16.38 -6.75
N VAL A 69 21.96 15.39 -5.86
CA VAL A 69 21.95 15.59 -4.41
C VAL A 69 23.29 15.31 -3.75
N GLY A 70 24.22 14.70 -4.48
CA GLY A 70 25.55 14.36 -3.98
C GLY A 70 26.30 15.59 -3.47
N GLY A 71 26.56 15.66 -2.14
CA GLY A 71 27.28 16.78 -1.51
C GLY A 71 26.49 18.08 -1.34
N VAL A 72 25.23 18.15 -1.76
CA VAL A 72 24.36 19.32 -1.56
C VAL A 72 23.61 19.17 -0.23
N PRO A 73 23.64 20.17 0.66
CA PRO A 73 22.83 20.13 1.87
C PRO A 73 21.34 20.05 1.56
N LEU A 74 20.59 19.23 2.30
CA LEU A 74 19.14 18.98 2.09
C LEU A 74 18.30 20.26 1.90
N LYS A 75 18.61 21.31 2.63
CA LYS A 75 17.94 22.62 2.55
C LYS A 75 18.03 23.30 1.17
N ASN A 76 18.96 22.87 0.33
CA ASN A 76 19.21 23.44 -1.00
C ASN A 76 18.71 22.51 -2.13
N TRP A 77 18.07 21.39 -1.79
CA TRP A 77 17.49 20.50 -2.80
C TRP A 77 16.30 21.15 -3.48
N PRO A 78 16.07 20.84 -4.77
CA PRO A 78 14.83 21.24 -5.43
C PRO A 78 13.61 20.76 -4.64
N PRO A 79 12.50 21.51 -4.59
CA PRO A 79 11.34 21.18 -3.75
C PRO A 79 10.86 19.74 -3.90
N LEU A 80 10.63 19.26 -5.13
CA LEU A 80 10.16 17.88 -5.34
C LEU A 80 11.18 16.81 -4.99
N VAL A 81 12.48 17.10 -5.06
CA VAL A 81 13.54 16.17 -4.62
C VAL A 81 13.62 16.09 -3.11
N ALA A 82 13.43 17.21 -2.42
CA ALA A 82 13.37 17.26 -0.96
C ALA A 82 12.07 16.62 -0.40
N GLY A 83 11.05 16.50 -1.26
CA GLY A 83 9.68 16.13 -0.90
C GLY A 83 8.92 17.28 -0.24
N VAL A 84 7.72 17.55 -0.72
CA VAL A 84 6.86 18.66 -0.27
C VAL A 84 5.45 18.20 0.06
N LEU A 85 4.74 18.98 0.85
CA LEU A 85 3.29 18.82 1.06
C LEU A 85 2.49 19.44 -0.09
N GLY A 86 1.25 19.03 -0.25
CA GLY A 86 0.37 19.51 -1.32
C GLY A 86 0.34 21.04 -1.50
N PRO A 87 0.18 21.85 -0.43
CA PRO A 87 0.19 23.32 -0.53
C PRO A 87 1.49 23.94 -1.03
N ASP A 88 2.62 23.24 -0.86
CA ASP A 88 3.96 23.72 -1.21
C ASP A 88 4.42 23.22 -2.59
N LEU A 89 3.55 22.54 -3.33
CA LEU A 89 3.86 22.05 -4.67
C LEU A 89 4.18 23.21 -5.63
N PRO A 90 5.20 23.03 -6.50
CA PRO A 90 5.54 24.03 -7.51
C PRO A 90 4.33 24.37 -8.41
N THR A 91 4.08 25.64 -8.62
CA THR A 91 3.03 26.10 -9.55
C THR A 91 3.48 26.06 -11.02
N ASP A 92 4.79 26.20 -11.27
CA ASP A 92 5.37 26.11 -12.59
C ASP A 92 5.44 24.65 -13.06
N PRO A 93 4.78 24.28 -14.19
CA PRO A 93 4.89 22.94 -14.76
C PRO A 93 6.32 22.50 -15.08
N ALA A 94 7.22 23.44 -15.43
CA ALA A 94 8.62 23.12 -15.71
C ALA A 94 9.38 22.52 -14.51
N ALA A 95 8.91 22.77 -13.28
CA ALA A 95 9.50 22.18 -12.09
C ALA A 95 9.30 20.64 -12.01
N TYR A 96 8.40 20.08 -12.82
CA TYR A 96 8.11 18.65 -12.89
C TYR A 96 8.88 17.96 -14.03
N GLU A 97 9.57 18.70 -14.88
CA GLU A 97 10.32 18.14 -15.99
C GLU A 97 11.45 17.24 -15.48
N GLY A 98 11.48 15.98 -15.95
CA GLY A 98 12.42 14.95 -15.47
C GLY A 98 12.19 14.48 -14.02
N ARG A 99 11.03 14.84 -13.41
CA ARG A 99 10.66 14.45 -12.04
C ARG A 99 9.47 13.50 -11.96
N LEU A 100 8.85 13.25 -13.09
CA LEU A 100 7.75 12.28 -13.17
C LEU A 100 8.31 10.85 -13.35
N PRO A 101 7.66 9.82 -12.78
CA PRO A 101 6.50 9.94 -11.91
C PRO A 101 6.84 10.63 -10.59
N VAL A 102 5.85 11.35 -10.02
CA VAL A 102 5.93 11.89 -8.66
C VAL A 102 5.34 10.86 -7.71
N GLU A 103 6.10 10.44 -6.72
CA GLU A 103 5.64 9.60 -5.63
C GLU A 103 4.78 10.41 -4.66
N TYR A 104 3.66 9.84 -4.28
CA TYR A 104 2.78 10.35 -3.23
C TYR A 104 2.74 9.35 -2.08
N GLU A 105 2.96 9.84 -0.87
CA GLU A 105 2.96 9.05 0.35
C GLU A 105 2.16 9.75 1.46
N LEU A 106 1.31 9.00 2.15
CA LEU A 106 0.61 9.46 3.34
C LEU A 106 0.32 8.25 4.22
N GLY A 107 0.72 8.31 5.49
CA GLY A 107 0.63 7.14 6.35
C GLY A 107 0.41 7.44 7.83
N ASP A 108 0.33 6.36 8.59
CA ASP A 108 0.12 6.33 10.05
C ASP A 108 -1.21 6.99 10.48
N LEU A 109 -2.23 6.90 9.63
CA LEU A 109 -3.54 7.50 9.87
C LEU A 109 -4.55 6.47 10.42
N PRO A 110 -5.61 6.94 11.10
CA PRO A 110 -6.70 6.06 11.49
C PRO A 110 -7.37 5.40 10.29
N VAL A 111 -7.74 4.14 10.42
CA VAL A 111 -8.56 3.43 9.42
C VAL A 111 -9.88 4.18 9.18
N ASP A 112 -10.39 4.14 7.95
CA ASP A 112 -11.57 4.85 7.44
C ASP A 112 -11.42 6.39 7.36
N SER A 113 -10.20 6.92 7.36
CA SER A 113 -9.95 8.36 7.32
C SER A 113 -9.65 8.91 5.93
N ILE A 114 -8.99 8.12 5.05
CA ILE A 114 -8.48 8.62 3.75
C ILE A 114 -8.76 7.68 2.56
N GLU A 115 -9.16 6.45 2.80
CA GLU A 115 -9.21 5.39 1.77
C GLU A 115 -10.13 5.75 0.61
N ASP A 116 -11.33 6.29 0.88
CA ASP A 116 -12.28 6.68 -0.17
C ASP A 116 -11.77 7.87 -0.98
N ALA A 117 -11.16 8.86 -0.31
CA ALA A 117 -10.57 10.02 -0.98
C ALA A 117 -9.38 9.61 -1.86
N PHE A 118 -8.52 8.70 -1.36
CA PHE A 118 -7.40 8.19 -2.13
C PHE A 118 -7.87 7.37 -3.34
N ALA A 119 -8.81 6.45 -3.13
CA ALA A 119 -9.39 5.64 -4.21
C ALA A 119 -10.04 6.51 -5.31
N ALA A 120 -10.68 7.62 -4.93
CA ALA A 120 -11.25 8.58 -5.89
C ALA A 120 -10.17 9.39 -6.62
N ALA A 121 -9.03 9.68 -5.95
CA ALA A 121 -7.97 10.52 -6.49
C ALA A 121 -6.97 9.76 -7.37
N ILE A 122 -6.72 8.48 -7.13
CA ILE A 122 -5.65 7.73 -7.78
C ILE A 122 -5.85 7.58 -9.31
N GLY A 123 -7.07 7.33 -9.77
CA GLY A 123 -7.39 7.17 -11.20
C GLY A 123 -6.62 6.00 -11.85
N PRO A 124 -5.95 6.23 -13.01
CA PRO A 124 -5.22 5.19 -13.72
C PRO A 124 -3.82 4.93 -13.18
N ASN A 125 -3.38 5.66 -12.17
CA ASN A 125 -2.03 5.51 -11.64
C ASN A 125 -1.88 4.22 -10.83
N MET A 126 -0.65 3.71 -10.77
CA MET A 126 -0.29 2.61 -9.89
C MET A 126 -0.15 3.11 -8.45
N GLY A 127 -0.49 2.26 -7.49
CA GLY A 127 -0.35 2.57 -6.08
C GLY A 127 -0.98 1.51 -5.20
N TRP A 128 -1.06 1.80 -3.91
CA TRP A 128 -1.68 0.89 -2.96
C TRP A 128 -2.26 1.62 -1.74
N ILE A 129 -3.24 0.98 -1.10
CA ILE A 129 -3.67 1.21 0.28
C ILE A 129 -3.20 0.02 1.10
N ASN A 130 -2.54 0.27 2.22
CA ASN A 130 -2.13 -0.76 3.16
C ASN A 130 -2.75 -0.52 4.53
N TRP A 131 -3.56 -1.46 4.98
CA TRP A 131 -4.05 -1.50 6.36
C TRP A 131 -3.08 -2.34 7.19
N ASN A 132 -2.39 -1.71 8.10
CA ASN A 132 -1.36 -2.29 8.94
C ASN A 132 -1.73 -2.23 10.44
N TRP A 133 -0.84 -2.74 11.27
CA TRP A 133 -1.12 -2.89 12.69
C TRP A 133 -2.43 -3.63 12.94
N LEU A 134 -2.76 -4.62 12.12
CA LEU A 134 -3.86 -5.53 12.37
C LEU A 134 -3.44 -6.60 13.37
N CYS A 135 -4.41 -7.35 13.89
CA CYS A 135 -4.15 -8.46 14.80
C CYS A 135 -4.96 -9.68 14.34
N TRP A 136 -4.31 -10.59 13.60
CA TRP A 136 -4.98 -11.82 13.20
C TRP A 136 -5.35 -12.66 14.43
N PRO A 137 -6.59 -13.21 14.51
CA PRO A 137 -7.05 -13.98 15.67
C PRO A 137 -6.38 -15.34 15.78
N ASP A 138 -6.35 -15.90 16.98
CA ASP A 138 -6.06 -17.32 17.19
C ASP A 138 -7.20 -18.20 16.63
N VAL A 139 -6.83 -19.34 16.02
CA VAL A 139 -7.77 -20.35 15.54
C VAL A 139 -7.32 -21.71 16.07
N PRO A 140 -7.55 -21.99 17.39
CA PRO A 140 -7.00 -23.16 18.07
C PRO A 140 -7.44 -24.50 17.47
N GLU A 141 -8.67 -24.56 16.93
CA GLU A 141 -9.21 -25.76 16.28
C GLU A 141 -8.49 -26.15 14.98
N ARG A 142 -7.61 -25.27 14.49
CA ARG A 142 -6.78 -25.47 13.29
C ARG A 142 -5.28 -25.38 13.58
N ASP A 143 -4.90 -25.27 14.84
CA ASP A 143 -3.50 -25.05 15.27
C ASP A 143 -2.89 -23.81 14.58
N LEU A 144 -3.70 -22.76 14.37
CA LEU A 144 -3.25 -21.49 13.84
C LEU A 144 -3.17 -20.45 14.95
N HIS A 145 -1.97 -19.91 15.14
CA HIS A 145 -1.72 -18.86 16.12
C HIS A 145 -1.90 -17.48 15.49
N GLY A 146 -2.58 -16.60 16.18
CA GLY A 146 -2.74 -15.21 15.81
C GLY A 146 -1.42 -14.45 15.77
N GLU A 147 -1.42 -13.32 15.11
CA GLU A 147 -0.26 -12.43 15.07
C GLU A 147 -0.66 -10.97 14.84
N SER A 148 0.22 -10.05 15.28
CA SER A 148 -0.02 -8.62 15.14
C SER A 148 1.06 -7.90 14.31
N LYS A 149 2.30 -8.37 14.31
CA LYS A 149 3.41 -7.63 13.69
C LYS A 149 3.37 -7.64 12.15
N HIS A 150 2.80 -8.66 11.55
CA HIS A 150 2.81 -8.90 10.10
C HIS A 150 1.40 -9.13 9.56
N ALA A 151 0.41 -8.69 10.34
CA ALA A 151 -0.99 -8.76 9.98
C ALA A 151 -1.36 -7.50 9.18
N GLU A 152 -1.44 -7.63 7.86
CA GLU A 152 -1.73 -6.53 6.95
C GLU A 152 -2.69 -6.98 5.85
N VAL A 153 -3.44 -6.03 5.31
CA VAL A 153 -4.19 -6.16 4.05
C VAL A 153 -3.73 -5.05 3.13
N THR A 154 -3.40 -5.39 1.89
CA THR A 154 -3.06 -4.39 0.87
C THR A 154 -4.05 -4.46 -0.29
N LEU A 155 -4.51 -3.32 -0.76
CA LEU A 155 -5.21 -3.16 -2.02
C LEU A 155 -4.27 -2.48 -3.02
N LEU A 156 -3.88 -3.22 -4.05
CA LEU A 156 -3.10 -2.73 -5.18
C LEU A 156 -4.02 -2.12 -6.24
N PHE A 157 -3.63 -0.97 -6.77
CA PHE A 157 -4.33 -0.25 -7.84
C PHE A 157 -3.52 -0.33 -9.13
N ASN A 158 -4.10 -0.89 -10.18
CA ASN A 158 -3.50 -0.93 -11.51
C ASN A 158 -2.09 -1.55 -11.57
N THR A 159 -1.78 -2.44 -10.63
CA THR A 159 -0.50 -3.16 -10.54
C THR A 159 -0.70 -4.55 -9.92
N ARG A 160 0.26 -5.46 -10.16
CA ARG A 160 0.30 -6.81 -9.56
C ARG A 160 1.19 -6.89 -8.34
N THR A 161 2.09 -5.95 -8.17
CA THR A 161 3.11 -5.97 -7.12
C THR A 161 3.08 -4.69 -6.30
N ARG A 162 3.58 -4.78 -5.07
CA ARG A 162 3.70 -3.62 -4.18
C ARG A 162 4.82 -2.67 -4.63
N ASP A 163 5.82 -3.19 -5.35
CA ASP A 163 6.93 -2.40 -5.91
C ASP A 163 6.53 -1.62 -7.17
N LEU A 164 5.27 -1.76 -7.64
CA LEU A 164 4.68 -1.09 -8.80
C LEU A 164 5.41 -1.36 -10.13
N ASP A 165 6.12 -2.48 -10.24
CA ASP A 165 6.91 -2.87 -11.41
C ASP A 165 6.13 -3.73 -12.43
N GLU A 166 4.92 -4.19 -12.08
CA GLU A 166 4.03 -4.98 -12.93
C GLU A 166 2.67 -4.28 -13.13
N PRO A 167 2.54 -3.39 -14.14
CA PRO A 167 1.27 -2.72 -14.43
C PRO A 167 0.13 -3.69 -14.77
N ALA A 168 -1.10 -3.34 -14.37
CA ALA A 168 -2.32 -4.10 -14.63
C ALA A 168 -3.52 -3.18 -14.89
N ASP A 169 -4.59 -3.75 -15.48
CA ASP A 169 -5.85 -3.03 -15.72
C ASP A 169 -6.91 -3.37 -14.66
N ASP A 170 -6.47 -3.89 -13.52
CA ASP A 170 -7.34 -4.31 -12.42
C ASP A 170 -6.69 -4.05 -11.06
N HIS A 171 -7.45 -4.36 -10.00
CA HIS A 171 -7.09 -4.13 -8.61
C HIS A 171 -6.95 -5.47 -7.91
N THR A 172 -5.87 -5.65 -7.14
CA THR A 172 -5.58 -6.91 -6.45
C THR A 172 -5.58 -6.69 -4.94
N VAL A 173 -6.27 -7.58 -4.22
CA VAL A 173 -6.25 -7.59 -2.74
C VAL A 173 -5.28 -8.65 -2.27
N LEU A 174 -4.36 -8.25 -1.40
CA LEU A 174 -3.37 -9.10 -0.76
C LEU A 174 -3.66 -9.25 0.74
N VAL A 175 -3.41 -10.44 1.26
CA VAL A 175 -3.38 -10.71 2.70
C VAL A 175 -1.95 -11.06 3.09
N HIS A 176 -1.41 -10.37 4.10
CA HIS A 176 -0.07 -10.60 4.60
C HIS A 176 -0.11 -11.47 5.84
N VAL A 177 0.78 -12.43 5.85
CA VAL A 177 1.03 -13.32 6.99
C VAL A 177 2.52 -13.50 7.18
N ARG A 178 2.95 -13.74 8.40
CA ARG A 178 4.35 -13.95 8.70
C ARG A 178 4.91 -15.20 8.03
N ARG A 179 6.10 -15.07 7.45
CA ARG A 179 6.95 -16.18 7.04
C ARG A 179 7.89 -16.48 8.20
N GLY A 180 7.63 -17.47 9.06
CA GLY A 180 8.58 -17.59 10.12
C GLY A 180 8.59 -18.87 10.92
N THR A 181 9.75 -19.09 11.54
CA THR A 181 10.02 -20.14 12.51
C THR A 181 9.73 -19.64 13.92
N PHE A 182 8.76 -20.21 14.61
CA PHE A 182 8.67 -20.14 16.06
C PHE A 182 9.12 -21.48 16.64
N GLY A 183 10.07 -21.47 17.61
CA GLY A 183 10.40 -22.65 18.38
C GLY A 183 11.04 -23.82 17.62
N GLY A 184 11.87 -23.58 16.59
CA GLY A 184 12.68 -24.61 15.93
C GLY A 184 11.99 -25.40 14.81
N GLY A 185 10.76 -25.08 14.42
CA GLY A 185 10.04 -25.65 13.28
C GLY A 185 9.73 -24.59 12.21
N ARG A 186 9.90 -24.93 10.93
CA ARG A 186 9.38 -24.12 9.81
C ARG A 186 7.86 -24.20 9.82
N GLN A 187 7.17 -23.27 10.46
CA GLN A 187 5.74 -23.08 10.22
C GLN A 187 5.59 -22.17 8.98
N VAL A 188 5.25 -22.78 7.86
CA VAL A 188 4.76 -22.05 6.69
C VAL A 188 3.36 -21.57 7.05
N ARG A 189 3.14 -20.26 7.16
CA ARG A 189 1.84 -19.71 7.54
C ARG A 189 0.86 -19.54 6.37
N GLU A 190 1.17 -20.10 5.22
CA GLU A 190 0.24 -20.23 4.10
C GLU A 190 -1.15 -20.77 4.52
N PRO A 191 -1.28 -21.80 5.38
CA PRO A 191 -2.58 -22.24 5.88
C PRO A 191 -3.39 -21.14 6.57
N TYR A 192 -2.71 -20.16 7.18
CA TYR A 192 -3.38 -19.03 7.82
C TYR A 192 -3.98 -18.08 6.76
N ALA A 193 -3.23 -17.75 5.70
CA ALA A 193 -3.73 -16.95 4.59
C ALA A 193 -4.93 -17.62 3.91
N HIS A 194 -4.87 -18.95 3.70
CA HIS A 194 -6.01 -19.74 3.20
C HIS A 194 -7.24 -19.65 4.12
N TRP A 195 -7.03 -19.70 5.43
CA TRP A 195 -8.12 -19.60 6.37
C TRP A 195 -8.76 -18.20 6.32
N LEU A 196 -7.96 -17.13 6.37
CA LEU A 196 -8.45 -15.75 6.26
C LEU A 196 -9.24 -15.51 4.96
N ALA A 197 -8.69 -15.90 3.82
CA ALA A 197 -9.39 -15.80 2.54
C ALA A 197 -10.75 -16.49 2.60
N LYS A 198 -10.79 -17.72 3.13
CA LYS A 198 -12.03 -18.50 3.25
C LYS A 198 -13.08 -17.82 4.16
N GLN A 199 -12.67 -17.16 5.26
CA GLN A 199 -13.61 -16.41 6.10
C GLN A 199 -14.32 -15.30 5.32
N ALA A 200 -13.63 -14.69 4.37
CA ALA A 200 -14.20 -13.69 3.47
C ALA A 200 -14.92 -14.30 2.23
N GLY A 201 -15.03 -15.62 2.13
CA GLY A 201 -15.58 -16.30 0.95
C GLY A 201 -14.67 -16.24 -0.28
N LEU A 202 -13.37 -16.08 -0.06
CA LEU A 202 -12.33 -15.95 -1.08
C LEU A 202 -11.40 -17.18 -1.10
N THR A 203 -10.49 -17.20 -2.07
CA THR A 203 -9.42 -18.19 -2.19
C THR A 203 -8.12 -17.50 -2.58
N ILE A 204 -6.98 -18.10 -2.29
CA ILE A 204 -5.70 -17.64 -2.84
C ILE A 204 -5.71 -17.88 -4.35
N ILE A 205 -5.38 -16.86 -5.14
CA ILE A 205 -5.44 -16.85 -6.61
C ILE A 205 -4.06 -16.80 -7.28
N GLY A 206 -2.98 -16.76 -6.50
CA GLY A 206 -1.61 -16.72 -7.02
C GLY A 206 -0.58 -17.12 -5.96
N PRO A 207 0.70 -17.20 -6.35
CA PRO A 207 1.78 -17.51 -5.41
C PRO A 207 1.95 -16.38 -4.39
N GLY A 208 2.47 -16.72 -3.21
CA GLY A 208 2.88 -15.73 -2.22
C GLY A 208 4.07 -14.92 -2.71
N GLN A 209 4.03 -13.62 -2.49
CA GLN A 209 5.06 -12.65 -2.85
C GLN A 209 5.80 -12.20 -1.58
N PRO A 210 7.12 -11.97 -1.59
CA PRO A 210 7.81 -11.27 -0.52
C PRO A 210 7.20 -9.88 -0.32
N SER A 211 7.09 -9.46 0.94
CA SER A 211 6.54 -8.16 1.31
C SER A 211 7.63 -7.25 1.88
#